data_b65a3211876642290a9ff17175c90305
#
_entry.id   b65a3211876642290a9ff17175c90305
#
_cell.length_a   1.000
_cell.length_b   1.000
_cell.length_c   1.000
_cell.angle_alpha   90.00
_cell.angle_beta   90.00
_cell.angle_gamma   90.00
#
_symmetry.space_group_name_H-M   'P 1'
#
loop_
_entity.id
_entity.type
_entity.pdbx_description
1 polymer ?
#
loop_
_entity_poly.entity_id
_entity_poly.type
_entity_poly.pdbx_seq_one_letter_code
_entity_poly.pdbx_strand_id
1 'polypeptide(L)'
;MSELEKYIYEVIVPRYSAFDSAHKEDHVLTVISQALELADRMEAWKAEQKETDEIWNFDIDRDILLAAAACHDLGLVNGRDRHHLDSGEIIRTDMKLHEWFSEDEIETIAQAAEDHRASGKSAPRSIYGMLVAEADRVIDPETIIRRTVQFGLDRYPELDMEGHIERAIAHLKEKYGRGGYLKLWIPWSDNAARLAQLQDLIDDGYGIRTKVIETYRSL
;
A
#
# COMPACT_ATOMS: atom_id res chain seq x y z
N MET A 1 22.90 -5.74 11.95
CA MET A 1 21.99 -4.61 11.85
C MET A 1 22.80 -3.34 11.75
N SER A 2 22.66 -2.58 10.66
CA SER A 2 23.33 -1.29 10.46
C SER A 2 22.78 -0.23 11.43
N GLU A 3 23.42 0.95 11.51
CA GLU A 3 22.90 2.05 12.33
C GLU A 3 21.57 2.60 11.74
N LEU A 4 21.42 2.61 10.42
CA LEU A 4 20.14 2.93 9.76
C LEU A 4 19.05 1.93 10.15
N GLU A 5 19.31 0.62 10.04
CA GLU A 5 18.34 -0.41 10.44
C GLU A 5 17.91 -0.26 11.91
N LYS A 6 18.87 0.02 12.81
CA LYS A 6 18.53 0.29 14.21
C LYS A 6 17.59 1.50 14.34
N TYR A 7 17.89 2.58 13.64
CA TYR A 7 17.04 3.77 13.65
C TYR A 7 15.63 3.44 13.14
N ILE A 8 15.53 2.72 12.02
CA ILE A 8 14.24 2.32 11.46
C ILE A 8 13.46 1.45 12.46
N TYR A 9 14.04 0.37 12.96
CA TYR A 9 13.30 -0.60 13.78
C TYR A 9 13.09 -0.16 15.23
N GLU A 10 13.99 0.64 15.80
CA GLU A 10 13.92 1.05 17.21
C GLU A 10 13.30 2.44 17.41
N VAL A 11 13.26 3.30 16.37
CA VAL A 11 12.74 4.66 16.47
C VAL A 11 11.53 4.91 15.55
N ILE A 12 11.64 4.55 14.26
CA ILE A 12 10.56 4.83 13.28
C ILE A 12 9.40 3.88 13.47
N VAL A 13 9.62 2.55 13.44
CA VAL A 13 8.55 1.54 13.55
C VAL A 13 7.71 1.73 14.82
N PRO A 14 8.26 1.98 16.02
CA PRO A 14 7.46 2.18 17.22
C PRO A 14 6.48 3.38 17.18
N ARG A 15 6.72 4.37 16.29
CA ARG A 15 5.80 5.52 16.14
C ARG A 15 4.42 5.09 15.63
N TYR A 16 4.34 3.97 14.93
CA TYR A 16 3.11 3.40 14.40
C TYR A 16 2.17 2.86 15.48
N SER A 17 2.65 2.58 16.70
CA SER A 17 1.82 2.15 17.84
C SER A 17 0.72 3.16 18.19
N ALA A 18 0.93 4.44 17.86
CA ALA A 18 -0.01 5.52 18.12
C ALA A 18 -1.14 5.63 17.06
N PHE A 19 -1.03 4.92 15.94
CA PHE A 19 -1.99 5.02 14.83
C PHE A 19 -3.18 4.06 15.02
N ASP A 20 -4.15 4.10 14.09
CA ASP A 20 -5.32 3.23 14.13
C ASP A 20 -4.96 1.75 13.92
N SER A 21 -5.91 0.86 14.16
CA SER A 21 -5.68 -0.59 14.12
C SER A 21 -5.24 -1.14 12.76
N ALA A 22 -5.46 -0.39 11.66
CA ALA A 22 -5.07 -0.79 10.32
C ALA A 22 -3.64 -0.37 9.95
N HIS A 23 -3.02 0.56 10.71
CA HIS A 23 -1.73 1.18 10.41
C HIS A 23 -0.78 1.10 11.61
N LYS A 24 -0.78 -0.05 12.31
CA LYS A 24 0.12 -0.31 13.44
C LYS A 24 1.48 -0.87 12.98
N GLU A 25 2.32 -1.18 13.94
CA GLU A 25 3.67 -1.72 13.72
C GLU A 25 3.68 -2.94 12.80
N ASP A 26 2.73 -3.88 12.94
CA ASP A 26 2.61 -5.06 12.07
C ASP A 26 2.39 -4.69 10.61
N HIS A 27 1.64 -3.61 10.34
CA HIS A 27 1.43 -3.12 8.99
C HIS A 27 2.73 -2.63 8.37
N VAL A 28 3.43 -1.69 9.03
CA VAL A 28 4.68 -1.14 8.47
C VAL A 28 5.77 -2.21 8.33
N LEU A 29 5.87 -3.17 9.25
CA LEU A 29 6.80 -4.30 9.12
C LEU A 29 6.45 -5.17 7.92
N THR A 30 5.16 -5.38 7.63
CA THR A 30 4.69 -6.08 6.44
C THR A 30 5.06 -5.32 5.17
N VAL A 31 4.84 -4.00 5.13
CA VAL A 31 5.18 -3.16 3.97
C VAL A 31 6.69 -3.18 3.71
N ILE A 32 7.52 -3.05 4.75
CA ILE A 32 8.99 -3.18 4.64
C ILE A 32 9.37 -4.52 4.02
N SER A 33 8.87 -5.62 4.59
CA SER A 33 9.19 -6.97 4.11
C SER A 33 8.79 -7.18 2.65
N GLN A 34 7.58 -6.77 2.29
CA GLN A 34 7.07 -6.91 0.92
C GLN A 34 7.81 -6.02 -0.08
N ALA A 35 8.15 -4.78 0.29
CA ALA A 35 8.92 -3.89 -0.59
C ALA A 35 10.30 -4.47 -0.91
N LEU A 36 11.01 -4.97 0.10
CA LEU A 36 12.31 -5.60 -0.07
C LEU A 36 12.22 -6.91 -0.86
N GLU A 37 11.20 -7.74 -0.63
CA GLU A 37 10.96 -8.96 -1.40
C GLU A 37 10.67 -8.65 -2.88
N LEU A 38 9.86 -7.63 -3.17
CA LEU A 38 9.60 -7.19 -4.54
C LEU A 38 10.89 -6.72 -5.23
N ALA A 39 11.77 -6.00 -4.53
CA ALA A 39 13.08 -5.62 -5.06
C ALA A 39 13.96 -6.82 -5.36
N ASP A 40 14.01 -7.82 -4.47
CA ASP A 40 14.79 -9.05 -4.66
C ASP A 40 14.30 -9.88 -5.85
N ARG A 41 12.99 -9.89 -6.13
CA ARG A 41 12.39 -10.62 -7.26
C ARG A 41 12.59 -9.93 -8.61
N MET A 42 12.95 -8.66 -8.64
CA MET A 42 13.10 -7.87 -9.86
C MET A 42 14.14 -8.47 -10.82
N GLU A 43 15.30 -8.86 -10.32
CA GLU A 43 16.38 -9.43 -11.15
C GLU A 43 16.00 -10.78 -11.78
N ALA A 44 15.35 -11.64 -11.00
CA ALA A 44 14.84 -12.90 -11.51
C ALA A 44 13.78 -12.68 -12.61
N TRP A 45 12.87 -11.74 -12.39
CA TRP A 45 11.87 -11.37 -13.38
C TRP A 45 12.51 -10.78 -14.65
N LYS A 46 13.48 -9.86 -14.53
CA LYS A 46 14.21 -9.30 -15.69
C LYS A 46 14.87 -10.38 -16.54
N ALA A 47 15.47 -11.39 -15.90
CA ALA A 47 16.12 -12.49 -16.60
C ALA A 47 15.18 -13.36 -17.46
N GLU A 48 13.87 -13.34 -17.14
CA GLU A 48 12.84 -14.07 -17.91
C GLU A 48 12.27 -13.26 -19.08
N GLN A 49 12.50 -11.93 -19.10
CA GLN A 49 11.97 -11.07 -20.15
C GLN A 49 12.90 -11.06 -21.37
N LYS A 50 12.32 -11.00 -22.58
CA LYS A 50 13.10 -10.81 -23.82
C LYS A 50 13.60 -9.37 -23.95
N GLU A 51 12.77 -8.42 -23.55
CA GLU A 51 13.03 -6.99 -23.52
C GLU A 51 12.38 -6.43 -22.26
N THR A 52 13.04 -5.50 -21.59
CA THR A 52 12.49 -4.77 -20.44
C THR A 52 12.45 -3.29 -20.74
N ASP A 53 11.43 -2.61 -20.27
CA ASP A 53 11.37 -1.13 -20.31
C ASP A 53 12.54 -0.55 -19.50
N GLU A 54 13.05 0.60 -19.95
CA GLU A 54 14.19 1.27 -19.31
C GLU A 54 13.98 1.54 -17.81
N ILE A 55 12.72 1.74 -17.39
CA ILE A 55 12.37 1.97 -15.97
C ILE A 55 12.79 0.80 -15.05
N TRP A 56 12.91 -0.40 -15.59
CA TRP A 56 13.31 -1.59 -14.83
C TRP A 56 14.84 -1.84 -14.87
N ASN A 57 15.59 -1.10 -15.70
CA ASN A 57 17.05 -1.16 -15.77
C ASN A 57 17.68 -0.25 -14.72
N PHE A 58 17.32 -0.47 -13.46
CA PHE A 58 17.75 0.32 -12.32
C PHE A 58 18.18 -0.60 -11.17
N ASP A 59 19.31 -0.28 -10.55
CA ASP A 59 19.76 -0.97 -9.34
C ASP A 59 19.07 -0.34 -8.13
N ILE A 60 18.30 -1.15 -7.41
CA ILE A 60 17.58 -0.69 -6.24
C ILE A 60 18.54 -0.55 -5.05
N ASP A 61 18.68 0.69 -4.55
CA ASP A 61 19.30 0.90 -3.25
C ASP A 61 18.32 0.45 -2.16
N ARG A 62 18.75 -0.60 -1.42
CA ARG A 62 17.92 -1.23 -0.38
C ARG A 62 17.72 -0.33 0.82
N ASP A 63 18.67 0.54 1.14
CA ASP A 63 18.57 1.47 2.27
C ASP A 63 17.55 2.57 1.98
N ILE A 64 17.53 3.10 0.75
CA ILE A 64 16.51 4.05 0.28
C ILE A 64 15.12 3.39 0.34
N LEU A 65 15.00 2.15 -0.17
CA LEU A 65 13.72 1.45 -0.17
C LEU A 65 13.22 1.13 1.24
N LEU A 66 14.13 0.70 2.13
CA LEU A 66 13.84 0.44 3.54
C LEU A 66 13.30 1.71 4.23
N ALA A 67 13.99 2.84 4.06
CA ALA A 67 13.59 4.11 4.65
C ALA A 67 12.23 4.59 4.09
N ALA A 68 12.03 4.50 2.76
CA ALA A 68 10.78 4.87 2.11
C ALA A 68 9.60 4.02 2.62
N ALA A 69 9.76 2.70 2.66
CA ALA A 69 8.73 1.78 3.16
C ALA A 69 8.44 1.99 4.65
N ALA A 70 9.47 2.24 5.46
CA ALA A 70 9.30 2.47 6.90
C ALA A 70 8.60 3.80 7.22
N CYS A 71 8.79 4.82 6.40
CA CYS A 71 8.30 6.17 6.69
C CYS A 71 7.00 6.53 5.93
N HIS A 72 6.46 5.66 5.07
CA HIS A 72 5.38 5.98 4.14
C HIS A 72 4.12 6.58 4.80
N ASP A 73 3.78 6.13 5.99
CA ASP A 73 2.56 6.49 6.72
C ASP A 73 2.79 7.36 7.98
N LEU A 74 4.03 7.86 8.21
CA LEU A 74 4.33 8.69 9.39
C LEU A 74 3.44 9.93 9.51
N GLY A 75 2.96 10.46 8.38
CA GLY A 75 2.05 11.60 8.34
C GLY A 75 0.66 11.34 8.91
N LEU A 76 0.30 10.08 9.22
CA LEU A 76 -0.94 9.75 9.93
C LEU A 76 -1.05 10.42 11.30
N VAL A 77 0.08 10.85 11.87
CA VAL A 77 0.09 11.67 13.11
C VAL A 77 -0.74 12.95 12.96
N ASN A 78 -0.87 13.49 11.74
CA ASN A 78 -1.66 14.69 11.43
C ASN A 78 -3.05 14.34 10.86
N GLY A 79 -3.43 13.07 10.81
CA GLY A 79 -4.70 12.60 10.27
C GLY A 79 -4.61 12.05 8.84
N ARG A 80 -5.72 11.46 8.35
CA ARG A 80 -5.71 10.65 7.11
C ARG A 80 -5.74 11.45 5.81
N ASP A 81 -6.24 12.67 5.81
CA ASP A 81 -6.56 13.39 4.57
C ASP A 81 -5.32 13.66 3.72
N ARG A 82 -4.24 14.07 4.36
CA ARG A 82 -2.98 14.45 3.73
C ARG A 82 -1.78 13.62 4.19
N HIS A 83 -2.00 12.49 4.89
CA HIS A 83 -0.93 11.71 5.53
C HIS A 83 0.25 11.45 4.60
N HIS A 84 0.02 11.14 3.33
CA HIS A 84 1.07 10.88 2.34
C HIS A 84 1.98 12.10 2.12
N LEU A 85 1.41 13.32 1.99
CA LEU A 85 2.19 14.55 1.87
C LEU A 85 2.91 14.89 3.18
N ASP A 86 2.22 14.72 4.30
CA ASP A 86 2.78 14.97 5.63
C ASP A 86 3.91 13.97 5.95
N SER A 87 3.85 12.72 5.42
CA SER A 87 4.97 11.77 5.50
C SER A 87 6.19 12.29 4.76
N GLY A 88 6.01 12.83 3.54
CA GLY A 88 7.11 13.46 2.78
C GLY A 88 7.75 14.60 3.55
N GLU A 89 6.96 15.48 4.17
CA GLU A 89 7.47 16.59 4.99
C GLU A 89 8.26 16.10 6.22
N ILE A 90 7.75 15.06 6.91
CA ILE A 90 8.45 14.45 8.04
C ILE A 90 9.81 13.89 7.60
N ILE A 91 9.88 13.20 6.46
CA ILE A 91 11.11 12.65 5.91
C ILE A 91 12.12 13.76 5.61
N ARG A 92 11.71 14.82 4.91
CA ARG A 92 12.58 15.95 4.55
C ARG A 92 13.15 16.68 5.75
N THR A 93 12.44 16.67 6.87
CA THR A 93 12.84 17.37 8.11
C THR A 93 13.51 16.46 9.15
N ASP A 94 13.61 15.17 8.89
CA ASP A 94 14.25 14.21 9.80
C ASP A 94 15.78 14.29 9.68
N MET A 95 16.40 15.09 10.54
CA MET A 95 17.84 15.32 10.55
C MET A 95 18.66 14.02 10.74
N LYS A 96 18.04 12.96 11.28
CA LYS A 96 18.75 11.68 11.47
C LYS A 96 18.89 10.93 10.15
N LEU A 97 17.87 10.97 9.27
CA LEU A 97 17.95 10.40 7.94
C LEU A 97 19.04 11.09 7.09
N HIS A 98 19.23 12.41 7.25
CA HIS A 98 20.31 13.14 6.57
C HIS A 98 21.74 12.72 6.98
N GLU A 99 21.92 11.92 8.03
CA GLU A 99 23.23 11.35 8.36
C GLU A 99 23.61 10.20 7.40
N TRP A 100 22.63 9.55 6.75
CA TRP A 100 22.85 8.41 5.87
C TRP A 100 22.56 8.71 4.41
N PHE A 101 21.70 9.70 4.14
CA PHE A 101 21.22 10.02 2.80
C PHE A 101 21.54 11.45 2.40
N SER A 102 21.92 11.63 1.13
CA SER A 102 22.05 12.94 0.50
C SER A 102 20.68 13.59 0.32
N GLU A 103 20.67 14.90 0.01
CA GLU A 103 19.43 15.64 -0.25
C GLU A 103 18.58 15.03 -1.37
N ASP A 104 19.20 14.54 -2.46
CA ASP A 104 18.52 13.90 -3.58
C ASP A 104 17.91 12.55 -3.17
N GLU A 105 18.59 11.78 -2.32
CA GLU A 105 18.07 10.51 -1.78
C GLU A 105 16.94 10.76 -0.78
N ILE A 106 17.05 11.76 0.10
CA ILE A 106 15.95 12.21 0.97
C ILE A 106 14.72 12.59 0.14
N GLU A 107 14.90 13.34 -0.94
CA GLU A 107 13.79 13.72 -1.82
C GLU A 107 13.18 12.47 -2.48
N THR A 108 13.98 11.50 -2.90
CA THR A 108 13.52 10.22 -3.45
C THR A 108 12.68 9.44 -2.43
N ILE A 109 13.14 9.35 -1.18
CA ILE A 109 12.44 8.68 -0.08
C ILE A 109 11.11 9.39 0.21
N ALA A 110 11.14 10.73 0.30
CA ALA A 110 9.95 11.54 0.54
C ALA A 110 8.91 11.39 -0.58
N GLN A 111 9.34 11.45 -1.83
CA GLN A 111 8.47 11.25 -2.99
C GLN A 111 7.86 9.84 -3.02
N ALA A 112 8.62 8.81 -2.64
CA ALA A 112 8.09 7.46 -2.57
C ALA A 112 6.98 7.33 -1.52
N ALA A 113 7.14 7.99 -0.37
CA ALA A 113 6.09 8.06 0.65
C ALA A 113 4.87 8.85 0.17
N GLU A 114 5.05 9.96 -0.55
CA GLU A 114 3.94 10.75 -1.11
C GLU A 114 3.15 9.97 -2.17
N ASP A 115 3.82 9.13 -2.96
CA ASP A 115 3.24 8.44 -4.11
C ASP A 115 2.50 7.13 -3.75
N HIS A 116 2.59 6.64 -2.51
CA HIS A 116 2.00 5.34 -2.14
C HIS A 116 0.47 5.33 -2.18
N ARG A 117 -0.18 6.48 -2.07
CA ARG A 117 -1.65 6.56 -1.93
C ARG A 117 -2.40 5.98 -3.13
N ALA A 118 -3.26 4.99 -2.89
CA ALA A 118 -4.02 4.30 -3.94
C ALA A 118 -4.97 5.20 -4.76
N SER A 119 -5.48 6.28 -4.16
CA SER A 119 -6.35 7.26 -4.83
C SER A 119 -5.58 8.37 -5.54
N GLY A 120 -4.25 8.29 -5.60
CA GLY A 120 -3.42 9.20 -6.39
C GLY A 120 -3.79 9.14 -7.88
N LYS A 121 -3.87 10.31 -8.52
CA LYS A 121 -4.24 10.40 -9.95
C LYS A 121 -3.06 10.13 -10.88
N SER A 122 -1.84 10.32 -10.40
CA SER A 122 -0.60 10.18 -11.18
C SER A 122 0.09 8.85 -10.86
N ALA A 123 0.89 8.36 -11.80
CA ALA A 123 1.82 7.28 -11.53
C ALA A 123 2.87 7.74 -10.51
N PRO A 124 3.39 6.82 -9.68
CA PRO A 124 4.53 7.12 -8.83
C PRO A 124 5.72 7.65 -9.64
N ARG A 125 6.43 8.63 -9.09
CA ARG A 125 7.54 9.36 -9.75
C ARG A 125 8.81 8.52 -9.92
N SER A 126 8.93 7.45 -9.14
CA SER A 126 10.11 6.59 -9.15
C SER A 126 9.75 5.12 -8.95
N ILE A 127 10.70 4.24 -9.22
CA ILE A 127 10.57 2.81 -8.92
C ILE A 127 10.38 2.57 -7.41
N TYR A 128 10.98 3.38 -6.54
CA TYR A 128 10.78 3.31 -5.10
C TYR A 128 9.32 3.59 -4.72
N GLY A 129 8.72 4.62 -5.31
CA GLY A 129 7.30 4.91 -5.14
C GLY A 129 6.39 3.78 -5.64
N MET A 130 6.75 3.13 -6.75
CA MET A 130 6.02 1.97 -7.28
C MET A 130 6.11 0.77 -6.33
N LEU A 131 7.31 0.47 -5.81
CA LEU A 131 7.53 -0.64 -4.89
C LEU A 131 6.81 -0.43 -3.56
N VAL A 132 6.91 0.77 -2.96
CA VAL A 132 6.21 1.10 -1.71
C VAL A 132 4.70 1.07 -1.91
N ALA A 133 4.19 1.68 -2.98
CA ALA A 133 2.77 1.66 -3.30
C ALA A 133 2.23 0.24 -3.54
N GLU A 134 3.01 -0.64 -4.16
CA GLU A 134 2.63 -2.03 -4.39
C GLU A 134 2.68 -2.84 -3.08
N ALA A 135 3.71 -2.65 -2.26
CA ALA A 135 3.89 -3.32 -0.98
C ALA A 135 2.79 -2.94 0.04
N ASP A 136 2.33 -1.68 0.04
CA ASP A 136 1.21 -1.24 0.87
C ASP A 136 -0.14 -1.85 0.44
N ARG A 137 -0.25 -2.34 -0.80
CA ARG A 137 -1.48 -2.92 -1.35
C ARG A 137 -1.53 -4.42 -1.13
N VAL A 138 -1.94 -4.84 0.05
CA VAL A 138 -2.25 -6.26 0.28
C VAL A 138 -3.58 -6.61 -0.40
N ILE A 139 -3.49 -7.27 -1.56
CA ILE A 139 -4.66 -7.75 -2.29
C ILE A 139 -4.98 -9.17 -1.81
N ASP A 140 -5.95 -9.25 -0.91
CA ASP A 140 -6.59 -10.51 -0.50
C ASP A 140 -8.11 -10.32 -0.57
N PRO A 141 -8.82 -11.05 -1.46
CA PRO A 141 -10.25 -10.85 -1.70
C PRO A 141 -11.11 -10.95 -0.43
N GLU A 142 -10.83 -11.93 0.43
CA GLU A 142 -11.63 -12.15 1.65
C GLU A 142 -11.42 -11.01 2.65
N THR A 143 -10.17 -10.61 2.87
CA THR A 143 -9.82 -9.49 3.75
C THR A 143 -10.39 -8.17 3.22
N ILE A 144 -10.33 -7.93 1.91
CA ILE A 144 -10.88 -6.72 1.28
C ILE A 144 -12.39 -6.65 1.49
N ILE A 145 -13.13 -7.75 1.22
CA ILE A 145 -14.57 -7.80 1.40
C ILE A 145 -14.91 -7.57 2.88
N ARG A 146 -14.25 -8.27 3.80
CA ARG A 146 -14.46 -8.13 5.25
C ARG A 146 -14.25 -6.70 5.71
N ARG A 147 -13.11 -6.08 5.38
CA ARG A 147 -12.81 -4.68 5.74
C ARG A 147 -13.81 -3.70 5.14
N THR A 148 -14.27 -3.96 3.92
CA THR A 148 -15.27 -3.10 3.24
C THR A 148 -16.61 -3.15 3.97
N VAL A 149 -17.06 -4.33 4.39
CA VAL A 149 -18.32 -4.49 5.15
C VAL A 149 -18.18 -3.85 6.53
N GLN A 150 -17.08 -4.18 7.25
CA GLN A 150 -16.82 -3.66 8.60
C GLN A 150 -16.76 -2.14 8.64
N PHE A 151 -16.05 -1.52 7.69
CA PHE A 151 -16.04 -0.06 7.54
C PHE A 151 -17.44 0.52 7.38
N GLY A 152 -18.31 -0.19 6.62
CA GLY A 152 -19.70 0.23 6.46
C GLY A 152 -20.48 0.21 7.76
N LEU A 153 -20.38 -0.90 8.51
CA LEU A 153 -21.04 -1.07 9.81
C LEU A 153 -20.60 0.02 10.81
N ASP A 154 -19.32 0.34 10.84
CA ASP A 154 -18.77 1.33 11.77
C ASP A 154 -19.15 2.77 11.38
N ARG A 155 -19.20 3.07 10.09
CA ARG A 155 -19.31 4.45 9.59
C ARG A 155 -20.72 4.90 9.24
N TYR A 156 -21.60 3.96 8.93
CA TYR A 156 -22.98 4.21 8.47
C TYR A 156 -23.99 3.38 9.27
N PRO A 157 -24.05 3.55 10.61
CA PRO A 157 -24.91 2.73 11.48
C PRO A 157 -26.41 2.90 11.19
N GLU A 158 -26.79 3.91 10.41
CA GLU A 158 -28.16 4.17 9.99
C GLU A 158 -28.66 3.27 8.84
N LEU A 159 -27.74 2.59 8.14
CA LEU A 159 -28.11 1.71 7.04
C LEU A 159 -28.65 0.37 7.55
N ASP A 160 -29.67 -0.13 6.88
CA ASP A 160 -30.11 -1.50 7.05
C ASP A 160 -29.16 -2.50 6.36
N MET A 161 -29.44 -3.79 6.51
CA MET A 161 -28.60 -4.86 5.92
C MET A 161 -28.46 -4.69 4.40
N GLU A 162 -29.54 -4.36 3.70
CA GLU A 162 -29.52 -4.19 2.25
C GLU A 162 -28.67 -2.98 1.84
N GLY A 163 -28.82 -1.86 2.54
CA GLY A 163 -28.02 -0.66 2.32
C GLY A 163 -26.52 -0.91 2.53
N HIS A 164 -26.13 -1.70 3.55
CA HIS A 164 -24.74 -2.10 3.75
C HIS A 164 -24.20 -2.97 2.61
N ILE A 165 -25.02 -3.92 2.11
CA ILE A 165 -24.64 -4.80 0.99
C ILE A 165 -24.44 -3.98 -0.28
N GLU A 166 -25.39 -3.13 -0.64
CA GLU A 166 -25.29 -2.28 -1.84
C GLU A 166 -24.09 -1.34 -1.78
N ARG A 167 -23.88 -0.68 -0.63
CA ARG A 167 -22.72 0.18 -0.41
C ARG A 167 -21.41 -0.58 -0.57
N ALA A 168 -21.30 -1.77 0.03
CA ALA A 168 -20.08 -2.58 -0.05
C ALA A 168 -19.78 -2.99 -1.50
N ILE A 169 -20.78 -3.47 -2.24
CA ILE A 169 -20.62 -3.85 -3.65
C ILE A 169 -20.24 -2.63 -4.52
N ALA A 170 -20.88 -1.49 -4.30
CA ALA A 170 -20.58 -0.26 -5.03
C ALA A 170 -19.11 0.16 -4.80
N HIS A 171 -18.64 0.16 -3.54
CA HIS A 171 -17.25 0.49 -3.21
C HIS A 171 -16.25 -0.51 -3.80
N LEU A 172 -16.55 -1.81 -3.74
CA LEU A 172 -15.71 -2.84 -4.35
C LEU A 172 -15.57 -2.63 -5.87
N LYS A 173 -16.67 -2.33 -6.57
CA LYS A 173 -16.64 -2.01 -8.00
C LYS A 173 -15.86 -0.74 -8.31
N GLU A 174 -16.08 0.33 -7.54
CA GLU A 174 -15.43 1.63 -7.75
C GLU A 174 -13.91 1.55 -7.56
N LYS A 175 -13.46 0.82 -6.54
CA LYS A 175 -12.03 0.73 -6.22
C LYS A 175 -11.32 -0.39 -6.95
N TYR A 176 -11.86 -1.61 -6.91
CA TYR A 176 -11.19 -2.83 -7.35
C TYR A 176 -11.71 -3.40 -8.67
N GLY A 177 -12.88 -2.99 -9.15
CA GLY A 177 -13.44 -3.47 -10.42
C GLY A 177 -12.49 -3.19 -11.60
N ARG A 178 -12.72 -3.81 -12.77
CA ARG A 178 -11.86 -3.68 -13.95
C ARG A 178 -11.68 -2.23 -14.43
N GLY A 179 -12.65 -1.35 -14.19
CA GLY A 179 -12.57 0.09 -14.41
C GLY A 179 -12.25 0.90 -13.15
N GLY A 180 -11.89 0.25 -12.04
CA GLY A 180 -11.66 0.89 -10.75
C GLY A 180 -10.41 1.76 -10.70
N TYR A 181 -10.35 2.59 -9.65
CA TYR A 181 -9.23 3.53 -9.52
C TYR A 181 -7.95 2.91 -8.96
N LEU A 182 -7.99 1.69 -8.37
CA LEU A 182 -6.79 1.01 -7.92
C LEU A 182 -5.89 0.67 -9.11
N LYS A 183 -4.63 1.08 -9.03
CA LYS A 183 -3.59 0.75 -10.01
C LYS A 183 -2.49 -0.06 -9.35
N LEU A 184 -1.99 -1.05 -10.06
CA LEU A 184 -0.82 -1.84 -9.71
C LEU A 184 0.32 -1.44 -10.62
N TRP A 185 1.54 -1.45 -10.10
CA TRP A 185 2.70 -0.88 -10.79
C TRP A 185 3.80 -1.90 -11.07
N ILE A 186 3.81 -3.02 -10.33
CA ILE A 186 4.90 -4.00 -10.35
C ILE A 186 4.47 -5.27 -11.10
N PRO A 187 5.01 -5.53 -12.32
CA PRO A 187 4.56 -6.64 -13.16
C PRO A 187 4.82 -8.04 -12.55
N TRP A 188 5.81 -8.17 -11.67
CA TRP A 188 6.14 -9.44 -11.01
C TRP A 188 5.49 -9.60 -9.63
N SER A 189 4.59 -8.70 -9.26
CA SER A 189 3.81 -8.79 -8.03
C SER A 189 2.67 -9.82 -8.17
N ASP A 190 2.42 -10.58 -7.11
CA ASP A 190 1.28 -11.49 -7.03
C ASP A 190 -0.06 -10.74 -6.94
N ASN A 191 -0.04 -9.44 -6.63
CA ASN A 191 -1.23 -8.62 -6.51
C ASN A 191 -2.07 -8.58 -7.80
N ALA A 192 -1.43 -8.64 -8.98
CA ALA A 192 -2.14 -8.65 -10.26
C ALA A 192 -3.06 -9.88 -10.39
N ALA A 193 -2.55 -11.07 -10.06
CA ALA A 193 -3.33 -12.31 -10.12
C ALA A 193 -4.46 -12.30 -9.06
N ARG A 194 -4.17 -11.82 -7.85
CA ARG A 194 -5.15 -11.72 -6.76
C ARG A 194 -6.23 -10.68 -7.07
N LEU A 195 -5.85 -9.55 -7.67
CA LEU A 195 -6.80 -8.54 -8.13
C LEU A 195 -7.70 -9.09 -9.23
N ALA A 196 -7.17 -9.86 -10.19
CA ALA A 196 -7.98 -10.50 -11.22
C ALA A 196 -9.03 -11.44 -10.62
N GLN A 197 -8.67 -12.25 -9.61
CA GLN A 197 -9.63 -13.10 -8.89
C GLN A 197 -10.75 -12.29 -8.23
N LEU A 198 -10.42 -11.17 -7.59
CA LEU A 198 -11.42 -10.28 -7.00
C LEU A 198 -12.31 -9.63 -8.08
N GLN A 199 -11.73 -9.25 -9.21
CA GLN A 199 -12.46 -8.67 -10.34
C GLN A 199 -13.44 -9.68 -10.95
N ASP A 200 -13.03 -10.92 -11.13
CA ASP A 200 -13.92 -11.98 -11.61
C ASP A 200 -15.11 -12.19 -10.66
N LEU A 201 -14.85 -12.16 -9.35
CA LEU A 201 -15.90 -12.25 -8.33
C LEU A 201 -16.83 -11.03 -8.35
N ILE A 202 -16.30 -9.81 -8.57
CA ILE A 202 -17.10 -8.57 -8.68
C ILE A 202 -17.97 -8.60 -9.94
N ASP A 203 -17.45 -9.12 -11.05
CA ASP A 203 -18.17 -9.24 -12.33
C ASP A 203 -19.27 -10.31 -12.25
N ASP A 204 -19.06 -11.37 -11.46
CA ASP A 204 -20.13 -12.26 -11.03
C ASP A 204 -21.00 -11.59 -9.96
N GLY A 205 -21.98 -10.83 -10.42
CA GLY A 205 -22.85 -10.06 -9.54
C GLY A 205 -23.59 -10.88 -8.48
N TYR A 206 -23.85 -12.17 -8.74
CA TYR A 206 -24.45 -13.08 -7.75
C TYR A 206 -23.40 -13.54 -6.73
N GLY A 207 -22.19 -13.90 -7.18
CA GLY A 207 -21.10 -14.36 -6.33
C GLY A 207 -20.64 -13.30 -5.34
N ILE A 208 -20.38 -12.07 -5.80
CA ILE A 208 -19.97 -10.98 -4.90
C ILE A 208 -21.05 -10.64 -3.89
N ARG A 209 -22.33 -10.62 -4.31
CA ARG A 209 -23.44 -10.34 -3.39
C ARG A 209 -23.53 -11.41 -2.31
N THR A 210 -23.41 -12.68 -2.67
CA THR A 210 -23.42 -13.81 -1.73
C THR A 210 -22.27 -13.69 -0.72
N LYS A 211 -21.04 -13.42 -1.19
CA LYS A 211 -19.88 -13.24 -0.31
C LYS A 211 -20.04 -12.07 0.65
N VAL A 212 -20.58 -10.94 0.19
CA VAL A 212 -20.83 -9.76 1.04
C VAL A 212 -21.88 -10.08 2.12
N ILE A 213 -22.96 -10.81 1.76
CA ILE A 213 -24.00 -11.24 2.71
C ILE A 213 -23.41 -12.18 3.77
N GLU A 214 -22.65 -13.20 3.36
CA GLU A 214 -21.99 -14.14 4.26
C GLU A 214 -21.07 -13.39 5.24
N THR A 215 -20.25 -12.47 4.71
CA THR A 215 -19.34 -11.65 5.51
C THR A 215 -20.10 -10.76 6.50
N TYR A 216 -21.16 -10.07 6.04
CA TYR A 216 -22.00 -9.24 6.90
C TYR A 216 -22.58 -10.02 8.08
N ARG A 217 -23.04 -11.27 7.85
CA ARG A 217 -23.61 -12.15 8.89
C ARG A 217 -22.58 -12.71 9.84
N SER A 218 -21.30 -12.69 9.47
CA SER A 218 -20.19 -13.22 10.28
C SER A 218 -19.53 -12.17 11.17
N LEU A 219 -19.85 -10.89 10.99
CA LEU A 219 -19.39 -9.75 11.77
C LEU A 219 -20.40 -9.39 12.87
#